data_f2ac795a8b26bfcc7f361ca3d01d1128
#
_entry.id   f2ac795a8b26bfcc7f361ca3d01d1128
#
_cell.length_a   1.000
_cell.length_b   1.000
_cell.length_c   1.000
_cell.angle_alpha   90.00
_cell.angle_beta   90.00
_cell.angle_gamma   90.00
#
_symmetry.space_group_name_H-M   'P 1'
#
loop_
_entity.id
_entity.type
_entity.pdbx_description
1 polymer ?
#
loop_
_entity_poly.entity_id
_entity_poly.type
_entity_poly.pdbx_seq_one_letter_code
_entity_poly.pdbx_strand_id
1 'polypeptide(L)'
;VTDTNSNVYYEVPYLGQETIFDDEANTDSDSNRVSHKLVLRKVPRRFVTRFNSQGNLQLQFGAGVSPSEDVSITPNPNNVGVGNAEGISRMDHSYDPSNFLFTGTYGLAPSNTTLTIKYLKGGGIVSNVPANTITTTKAVTTSATDDTYVNTLSFTNPLAATGGKDGDSTQEIRENAMRAFGEQGRAVTLQDYSVRANSLPARFGSVAKTFITQDEATQDEATTSLVNNNPFALSMYVLAYDNNGKLITSTQNLKENLKKYLSQYMLITDSVNIKDAFIVNIGINFEVLALPNHTGRQVLLNCTNAIKSYMAIENRNINQPINLSKMNTLLDKVKGVQTGQKIEIVNK
;
A
#
# COMPACT_ATOMS: atom_id res chain seq x y z
N VAL A 1 9.71 -17.54 -11.31
CA VAL A 1 10.48 -18.66 -11.89
C VAL A 1 9.59 -19.89 -11.89
N THR A 2 9.57 -20.62 -12.98
CA THR A 2 8.77 -21.85 -13.12
C THR A 2 9.67 -23.02 -13.56
N ASP A 3 9.36 -24.22 -13.08
CA ASP A 3 10.04 -25.43 -13.50
C ASP A 3 9.27 -26.20 -14.59
N THR A 4 9.84 -27.28 -15.12
CA THR A 4 9.21 -28.13 -16.12
C THR A 4 7.94 -28.81 -15.64
N ASN A 5 7.74 -28.94 -14.34
CA ASN A 5 6.55 -29.52 -13.72
C ASN A 5 5.48 -28.48 -13.39
N SER A 6 5.62 -27.26 -13.93
CA SER A 6 4.73 -26.13 -13.65
C SER A 6 4.71 -25.66 -12.20
N ASN A 7 5.69 -26.02 -11.37
CA ASN A 7 5.83 -25.47 -10.06
C ASN A 7 6.36 -24.03 -10.15
N VAL A 8 5.79 -23.14 -9.35
CA VAL A 8 6.16 -21.72 -9.30
C VAL A 8 7.05 -21.50 -8.08
N TYR A 9 8.19 -20.85 -8.31
CA TYR A 9 9.08 -20.34 -7.27
C TYR A 9 8.87 -18.84 -7.16
N TYR A 10 8.63 -18.37 -5.94
CA TYR A 10 8.34 -16.98 -5.64
C TYR A 10 9.58 -16.24 -5.13
N GLU A 11 9.74 -15.00 -5.56
CA GLU A 11 10.78 -14.13 -5.03
C GLU A 11 10.37 -13.63 -3.64
N VAL A 12 11.30 -13.73 -2.69
CA VAL A 12 11.11 -13.28 -1.30
C VAL A 12 12.31 -12.43 -0.87
N PRO A 13 12.13 -11.48 0.06
CA PRO A 13 13.24 -10.68 0.59
C PRO A 13 14.33 -11.51 1.28
N TYR A 14 13.95 -12.60 1.92
CA TYR A 14 14.87 -13.54 2.56
C TYR A 14 14.27 -14.97 2.58
N LEU A 15 15.12 -15.99 2.47
CA LEU A 15 14.68 -17.37 2.32
C LEU A 15 13.86 -17.93 3.50
N GLY A 16 13.99 -17.37 4.69
CA GLY A 16 13.19 -17.75 5.86
C GLY A 16 11.72 -17.27 5.81
N GLN A 17 11.37 -16.42 4.84
CA GLN A 17 9.99 -15.93 4.71
C GLN A 17 9.10 -16.99 4.06
N GLU A 18 8.28 -17.66 4.85
CA GLU A 18 7.36 -18.72 4.37
C GLU A 18 6.10 -18.19 3.68
N THR A 19 5.72 -16.95 3.95
CA THR A 19 4.47 -16.37 3.47
C THR A 19 4.73 -15.13 2.65
N ILE A 20 3.98 -15.00 1.56
CA ILE A 20 3.95 -13.79 0.74
C ILE A 20 2.55 -13.20 0.72
N PHE A 21 2.46 -11.89 0.51
CA PHE A 21 1.21 -11.22 0.21
C PHE A 21 0.98 -11.29 -1.29
N ASP A 22 -0.10 -11.98 -1.67
CA ASP A 22 -0.52 -12.17 -3.06
C ASP A 22 -1.89 -11.51 -3.25
N ASP A 23 -2.25 -11.22 -4.48
CA ASP A 23 -3.53 -10.60 -4.81
C ASP A 23 -4.42 -11.58 -5.58
N GLU A 24 -5.66 -11.69 -5.13
CA GLU A 24 -6.73 -12.41 -5.83
C GLU A 24 -7.77 -11.42 -6.32
N ALA A 25 -8.31 -11.66 -7.53
CA ALA A 25 -9.43 -10.87 -8.04
C ALA A 25 -10.65 -10.98 -7.10
N ASN A 26 -11.23 -9.85 -6.75
CA ASN A 26 -12.42 -9.82 -5.93
C ASN A 26 -13.66 -10.12 -6.77
N THR A 27 -14.37 -11.20 -6.45
CA THR A 27 -15.61 -11.62 -7.11
C THR A 27 -16.87 -11.25 -6.33
N ASP A 28 -16.73 -10.57 -5.18
CA ASP A 28 -17.85 -10.18 -4.34
C ASP A 28 -18.60 -8.95 -4.90
N SER A 29 -19.70 -8.61 -4.27
CA SER A 29 -20.58 -7.49 -4.68
C SER A 29 -19.92 -6.12 -4.64
N ASP A 30 -18.80 -5.97 -3.93
CA ASP A 30 -18.02 -4.73 -3.82
C ASP A 30 -16.78 -4.70 -4.72
N SER A 31 -16.68 -5.60 -5.69
CA SER A 31 -15.57 -5.69 -6.66
C SER A 31 -15.32 -4.39 -7.46
N ASN A 32 -16.33 -3.56 -7.62
CA ASN A 32 -16.24 -2.24 -8.24
C ASN A 32 -15.48 -1.20 -7.38
N ARG A 33 -15.36 -1.43 -6.07
CA ARG A 33 -14.66 -0.55 -5.12
C ARG A 33 -13.33 -1.15 -4.67
N VAL A 34 -13.30 -2.46 -4.50
CA VAL A 34 -12.14 -3.24 -4.08
C VAL A 34 -11.91 -4.30 -5.14
N SER A 35 -11.06 -4.03 -6.10
CA SER A 35 -10.85 -4.93 -7.26
C SER A 35 -10.11 -6.21 -6.91
N HIS A 36 -9.26 -6.20 -5.87
CA HIS A 36 -8.47 -7.34 -5.45
C HIS A 36 -8.51 -7.53 -3.94
N LYS A 37 -8.46 -8.79 -3.52
CA LYS A 37 -8.29 -9.20 -2.13
C LYS A 37 -6.82 -9.48 -1.86
N LEU A 38 -6.31 -8.98 -0.76
CA LEU A 38 -4.96 -9.30 -0.29
C LEU A 38 -5.00 -10.64 0.44
N VAL A 39 -4.29 -11.63 -0.08
CA VAL A 39 -4.25 -12.99 0.46
C VAL A 39 -2.85 -13.29 0.97
N LEU A 40 -2.77 -13.94 2.12
CA LEU A 40 -1.51 -14.46 2.66
C LEU A 40 -1.33 -15.88 2.15
N ARG A 41 -0.32 -16.11 1.30
CA ARG A 41 -0.03 -17.40 0.69
C ARG A 41 1.24 -18.00 1.28
N LYS A 42 1.17 -19.25 1.73
CA LYS A 42 2.37 -20.00 2.14
C LYS A 42 3.09 -20.51 0.88
N VAL A 43 4.40 -20.22 0.78
CA VAL A 43 5.22 -20.54 -0.39
C VAL A 43 6.41 -21.41 0.00
N PRO A 44 6.31 -22.74 -0.18
CA PRO A 44 7.42 -23.63 0.09
C PRO A 44 8.55 -23.51 -0.93
N ARG A 45 8.25 -23.07 -2.18
CA ARG A 45 9.23 -22.86 -3.26
C ARG A 45 9.50 -21.37 -3.41
N ARG A 46 10.70 -20.95 -3.04
CA ARG A 46 11.08 -19.54 -3.00
C ARG A 46 12.55 -19.34 -3.32
N PHE A 47 12.88 -18.14 -3.78
CA PHE A 47 14.24 -17.74 -4.08
C PHE A 47 14.47 -16.28 -3.68
N VAL A 48 15.73 -15.91 -3.56
CA VAL A 48 16.20 -14.54 -3.32
C VAL A 48 17.10 -14.11 -4.48
N THR A 49 16.97 -12.87 -4.90
CA THR A 49 17.87 -12.27 -5.89
C THR A 49 19.04 -11.58 -5.18
N ARG A 50 20.25 -11.83 -5.63
CA ARG A 50 21.46 -11.19 -5.12
C ARG A 50 22.40 -10.82 -6.27
N PHE A 51 23.19 -9.77 -6.07
CA PHE A 51 24.28 -9.45 -6.98
C PHE A 51 25.58 -10.00 -6.43
N ASN A 52 26.36 -10.65 -7.30
CA ASN A 52 27.72 -11.07 -6.93
C ASN A 52 28.70 -9.88 -7.04
N SER A 53 29.94 -10.10 -6.62
CA SER A 53 31.01 -9.09 -6.70
C SER A 53 31.33 -8.61 -8.11
N GLN A 54 30.92 -9.36 -9.13
CA GLN A 54 31.10 -9.04 -10.55
C GLN A 54 29.91 -8.29 -11.14
N GLY A 55 28.87 -7.99 -10.33
CA GLY A 55 27.65 -7.31 -10.78
C GLY A 55 26.63 -8.21 -11.49
N ASN A 56 26.84 -9.53 -11.50
CA ASN A 56 25.86 -10.46 -12.08
C ASN A 56 24.74 -10.77 -11.10
N LEU A 57 23.51 -10.81 -11.59
CA LEU A 57 22.34 -11.21 -10.81
C LEU A 57 22.35 -12.72 -10.60
N GLN A 58 22.27 -13.14 -9.35
CA GLN A 58 22.16 -14.54 -8.94
C GLN A 58 20.79 -14.81 -8.33
N LEU A 59 20.25 -15.98 -8.60
CA LEU A 59 19.05 -16.51 -7.96
C LEU A 59 19.50 -17.57 -6.95
N GLN A 60 19.26 -17.30 -5.68
CA GLN A 60 19.58 -18.21 -4.60
C GLN A 60 18.30 -18.91 -4.13
N PHE A 61 18.31 -20.24 -4.20
CA PHE A 61 17.24 -21.11 -3.71
C PHE A 61 17.61 -21.70 -2.35
N GLY A 62 16.60 -22.18 -1.62
CA GLY A 62 16.83 -22.95 -0.40
C GLY A 62 17.42 -24.33 -0.68
N ALA A 63 17.77 -25.05 0.37
CA ALA A 63 18.37 -26.39 0.31
C ALA A 63 17.39 -27.54 0.63
N GLY A 64 16.10 -27.25 0.84
CA GLY A 64 15.09 -28.24 1.19
C GLY A 64 14.82 -29.25 0.06
N VAL A 65 14.65 -30.49 0.39
CA VAL A 65 14.42 -31.58 -0.57
C VAL A 65 12.98 -32.09 -0.58
N SER A 66 12.20 -31.81 0.45
CA SER A 66 10.80 -32.27 0.58
C SER A 66 9.89 -31.14 1.09
N PRO A 67 8.63 -31.06 0.60
CA PRO A 67 7.63 -30.14 1.12
C PRO A 67 7.01 -30.60 2.46
N SER A 68 7.24 -31.84 2.89
CA SER A 68 6.80 -32.35 4.19
C SER A 68 7.65 -31.76 5.32
N GLU A 69 7.08 -31.69 6.51
CA GLU A 69 7.80 -31.24 7.71
C GLU A 69 9.10 -32.02 7.90
N ASP A 70 10.16 -31.29 8.23
CA ASP A 70 11.48 -31.87 8.47
C ASP A 70 11.43 -32.75 9.74
N VAL A 71 11.18 -34.04 9.58
CA VAL A 71 11.22 -35.00 10.67
C VAL A 71 12.66 -35.23 11.14
N SER A 72 13.64 -35.07 10.24
CA SER A 72 15.07 -35.12 10.55
C SER A 72 15.83 -34.03 9.82
N ILE A 73 16.64 -33.25 10.54
CA ILE A 73 17.50 -32.24 9.99
C ILE A 73 18.81 -32.90 9.58
N THR A 74 19.09 -32.97 8.27
CA THR A 74 20.33 -33.53 7.75
C THR A 74 21.31 -32.42 7.40
N PRO A 75 22.51 -32.37 8.05
CA PRO A 75 23.53 -31.41 7.69
C PRO A 75 24.02 -31.60 6.26
N ASN A 76 24.28 -30.50 5.54
CA ASN A 76 24.87 -30.54 4.22
C ASN A 76 26.35 -30.97 4.34
N PRO A 77 26.77 -32.13 3.79
CA PRO A 77 28.13 -32.64 3.93
C PRO A 77 29.19 -31.67 3.38
N ASN A 78 28.85 -30.90 2.34
CA ASN A 78 29.79 -29.92 1.74
C ASN A 78 30.11 -28.77 2.69
N ASN A 79 29.20 -28.44 3.62
CA ASN A 79 29.38 -27.32 4.57
C ASN A 79 29.90 -27.80 5.93
N VAL A 80 29.62 -29.05 6.32
CA VAL A 80 30.07 -29.64 7.59
C VAL A 80 31.52 -30.12 7.50
N GLY A 81 31.96 -30.62 6.35
CA GLY A 81 33.29 -31.15 6.11
C GLY A 81 34.40 -30.11 5.97
N VAL A 82 34.14 -28.84 6.02
CA VAL A 82 35.08 -27.74 5.76
C VAL A 82 36.22 -27.62 6.80
N GLY A 83 36.22 -28.41 7.86
CA GLY A 83 37.32 -28.43 8.85
C GLY A 83 38.58 -29.13 8.40
N ASN A 84 38.55 -29.99 7.39
CA ASN A 84 39.62 -30.94 7.05
C ASN A 84 40.25 -30.73 5.67
N ALA A 85 39.87 -29.72 4.89
CA ALA A 85 40.48 -29.45 3.59
C ALA A 85 41.67 -28.52 3.79
N GLU A 86 42.89 -29.06 3.66
CA GLU A 86 44.11 -28.25 3.57
C GLU A 86 44.02 -27.31 2.37
N GLY A 87 44.19 -26.00 2.62
CA GLY A 87 44.34 -24.98 1.58
C GLY A 87 43.10 -24.21 1.15
N ILE A 88 41.92 -24.44 1.69
CA ILE A 88 40.70 -23.63 1.38
C ILE A 88 40.59 -22.53 2.45
N SER A 89 40.82 -21.28 2.05
CA SER A 89 40.54 -20.13 2.91
C SER A 89 39.07 -19.92 3.02
N ARG A 90 38.49 -20.00 4.22
CA ARG A 90 37.07 -19.75 4.50
C ARG A 90 36.66 -18.29 4.31
N MET A 91 37.64 -17.39 4.18
CA MET A 91 37.35 -15.97 3.97
C MET A 91 36.90 -15.65 2.55
N ASP A 92 37.17 -16.53 1.59
CA ASP A 92 36.76 -16.33 0.19
C ASP A 92 35.36 -16.83 -0.10
N HIS A 93 34.73 -17.56 0.80
CA HIS A 93 33.36 -18.02 0.67
C HIS A 93 32.47 -17.35 1.71
N SER A 94 31.45 -16.61 1.27
CA SER A 94 30.45 -16.09 2.18
C SER A 94 29.67 -17.26 2.79
N TYR A 95 29.66 -17.32 4.12
CA TYR A 95 28.87 -18.30 4.85
C TYR A 95 27.37 -18.06 4.59
N ASP A 96 26.71 -19.01 3.99
CA ASP A 96 25.28 -18.97 3.75
C ASP A 96 24.57 -19.98 4.64
N PRO A 97 23.89 -19.54 5.70
CA PRO A 97 23.19 -20.43 6.62
C PRO A 97 22.06 -21.21 5.96
N SER A 98 21.52 -20.75 4.83
CA SER A 98 20.46 -21.47 4.11
C SER A 98 20.91 -22.79 3.49
N ASN A 99 22.21 -22.94 3.24
CA ASN A 99 22.81 -24.14 2.68
C ASN A 99 23.50 -25.05 3.72
N PHE A 100 23.47 -24.65 4.99
CA PHE A 100 24.12 -25.43 6.06
C PHE A 100 23.37 -26.72 6.40
N LEU A 101 22.06 -26.69 6.31
CA LEU A 101 21.16 -27.81 6.60
C LEU A 101 20.25 -28.09 5.42
N PHE A 102 20.02 -29.35 5.12
CA PHE A 102 18.97 -29.76 4.19
C PHE A 102 17.61 -29.69 4.88
N THR A 103 17.05 -28.52 4.98
CA THR A 103 15.79 -28.25 5.67
C THR A 103 14.84 -27.46 4.75
N GLY A 104 13.54 -27.77 4.83
CA GLY A 104 12.49 -27.04 4.15
C GLY A 104 12.28 -25.61 4.69
N THR A 105 12.85 -25.28 5.84
CA THR A 105 12.70 -23.96 6.50
C THR A 105 13.09 -22.81 5.61
N TYR A 106 14.15 -22.97 4.80
CA TYR A 106 14.61 -21.94 3.86
C TYR A 106 14.06 -22.11 2.44
N GLY A 107 13.11 -23.02 2.24
CA GLY A 107 12.49 -23.31 0.95
C GLY A 107 13.11 -24.49 0.24
N LEU A 108 12.38 -24.99 -0.76
CA LEU A 108 12.74 -26.17 -1.53
C LEU A 108 13.71 -25.79 -2.65
N ALA A 109 14.73 -26.62 -2.83
CA ALA A 109 15.65 -26.53 -3.96
C ALA A 109 14.99 -27.05 -5.25
N PRO A 110 15.20 -26.41 -6.41
CA PRO A 110 14.90 -27.03 -7.68
C PRO A 110 15.89 -28.18 -7.93
N SER A 111 15.39 -29.37 -8.17
CA SER A 111 16.23 -30.53 -8.43
C SER A 111 15.78 -31.23 -9.72
N ASN A 112 16.75 -31.65 -10.54
CA ASN A 112 16.55 -32.40 -11.76
C ASN A 112 15.47 -31.79 -12.70
N THR A 113 15.47 -30.48 -12.86
CA THR A 113 14.46 -29.73 -13.64
C THR A 113 15.08 -28.58 -14.41
N THR A 114 14.43 -28.16 -15.47
CA THR A 114 14.79 -26.92 -16.19
C THR A 114 13.95 -25.77 -15.69
N LEU A 115 14.61 -24.65 -15.37
CA LEU A 115 13.96 -23.45 -14.87
C LEU A 115 13.71 -22.45 -15.99
N THR A 116 12.47 -21.98 -16.10
CA THR A 116 12.09 -20.85 -16.93
C THR A 116 12.02 -19.58 -16.09
N ILE A 117 12.90 -18.61 -16.39
CA ILE A 117 12.99 -17.35 -15.69
C ILE A 117 12.38 -16.25 -16.55
N LYS A 118 11.32 -15.59 -16.06
CA LYS A 118 10.76 -14.37 -16.67
C LYS A 118 11.25 -13.16 -15.90
N TYR A 119 11.83 -12.20 -16.61
CA TYR A 119 12.30 -10.95 -16.01
C TYR A 119 11.98 -9.78 -16.92
N LEU A 120 11.91 -8.57 -16.35
CA LEU A 120 11.75 -7.32 -17.06
C LEU A 120 13.12 -6.69 -17.30
N LYS A 121 13.33 -6.18 -18.51
CA LYS A 121 14.53 -5.44 -18.89
C LYS A 121 14.10 -4.09 -19.48
N GLY A 122 14.77 -3.04 -19.09
CA GLY A 122 14.49 -1.68 -19.55
C GLY A 122 14.38 -0.71 -18.36
N GLY A 123 13.75 0.44 -18.59
CA GLY A 123 13.55 1.46 -17.55
C GLY A 123 14.66 2.49 -17.42
N GLY A 124 15.72 2.45 -18.25
CA GLY A 124 16.74 3.50 -18.34
C GLY A 124 16.22 4.82 -18.94
N ILE A 125 17.04 5.86 -18.93
CA ILE A 125 16.75 7.20 -19.48
C ILE A 125 16.27 7.12 -20.94
N VAL A 126 16.80 6.18 -21.72
CA VAL A 126 16.40 5.95 -23.12
C VAL A 126 14.93 5.57 -23.27
N SER A 127 14.29 5.08 -22.22
CA SER A 127 12.86 4.74 -22.21
C SER A 127 11.96 5.98 -22.05
N ASN A 128 12.51 7.14 -21.76
CA ASN A 128 11.78 8.40 -21.69
C ASN A 128 11.62 8.99 -23.09
N VAL A 129 10.59 8.55 -23.80
CA VAL A 129 10.29 9.03 -25.15
C VAL A 129 9.51 10.33 -25.12
N PRO A 130 9.77 11.27 -26.06
CA PRO A 130 9.00 12.51 -26.16
C PRO A 130 7.52 12.30 -26.46
N ALA A 131 6.69 13.32 -26.23
CA ALA A 131 5.29 13.28 -26.61
C ALA A 131 5.13 13.08 -28.14
N ASN A 132 4.08 12.39 -28.56
CA ASN A 132 3.69 12.13 -29.93
C ASN A 132 4.72 11.33 -30.77
N THR A 133 5.61 10.58 -30.13
CA THR A 133 6.62 9.76 -30.84
C THR A 133 6.22 8.29 -30.98
N ILE A 134 5.29 7.79 -30.16
CA ILE A 134 4.79 6.43 -30.25
C ILE A 134 3.61 6.40 -31.21
N THR A 135 3.91 6.18 -32.50
CA THR A 135 2.90 6.19 -33.57
C THR A 135 2.77 4.88 -34.30
N THR A 136 3.67 3.92 -34.06
CA THR A 136 3.74 2.65 -34.80
C THR A 136 3.41 1.48 -33.87
N THR A 137 2.51 0.61 -34.30
CA THR A 137 2.19 -0.65 -33.62
C THR A 137 2.82 -1.82 -34.36
N LYS A 138 3.39 -2.76 -33.61
CA LYS A 138 4.03 -3.97 -34.22
C LYS A 138 3.02 -5.03 -34.61
N ALA A 139 2.00 -5.22 -33.80
CA ALA A 139 0.88 -6.11 -34.08
C ALA A 139 -0.32 -5.72 -33.23
N VAL A 140 -1.49 -5.74 -33.81
CA VAL A 140 -2.75 -5.56 -33.08
C VAL A 140 -3.52 -6.87 -33.19
N THR A 141 -3.81 -7.50 -32.05
CA THR A 141 -4.65 -8.70 -32.00
C THR A 141 -6.02 -8.27 -31.49
N THR A 142 -7.05 -8.45 -32.29
CA THR A 142 -8.43 -8.18 -31.90
C THR A 142 -9.20 -9.49 -31.77
N SER A 143 -10.22 -9.52 -30.94
CA SER A 143 -11.19 -10.63 -30.87
C SER A 143 -12.27 -10.54 -31.96
N ALA A 144 -12.26 -9.48 -32.77
CA ALA A 144 -13.20 -9.29 -33.86
C ALA A 144 -12.72 -10.05 -35.09
N THR A 145 -13.64 -10.71 -35.77
CA THR A 145 -13.41 -11.49 -37.00
C THR A 145 -13.11 -10.60 -38.23
N ASP A 146 -13.18 -9.28 -38.09
CA ASP A 146 -13.08 -8.32 -39.17
C ASP A 146 -11.83 -7.45 -39.01
N ASP A 147 -10.81 -7.68 -39.85
CA ASP A 147 -9.54 -6.97 -39.89
C ASP A 147 -9.68 -5.49 -40.33
N THR A 148 -10.86 -5.08 -40.79
CA THR A 148 -11.09 -3.72 -41.30
C THR A 148 -10.84 -2.64 -40.25
N TYR A 149 -11.11 -2.93 -38.97
CA TYR A 149 -10.91 -1.99 -37.88
C TYR A 149 -9.44 -1.84 -37.47
N VAL A 150 -8.62 -2.86 -37.69
CA VAL A 150 -7.20 -2.84 -37.30
C VAL A 150 -6.42 -1.77 -38.04
N ASN A 151 -6.75 -1.57 -39.30
CA ASN A 151 -6.11 -0.61 -40.19
C ASN A 151 -6.51 0.85 -39.94
N THR A 152 -7.57 1.07 -39.17
CA THR A 152 -8.06 2.42 -38.82
C THR A 152 -7.58 2.89 -37.42
N LEU A 153 -6.92 2.01 -36.65
CA LEU A 153 -6.44 2.35 -35.33
C LEU A 153 -5.17 3.21 -35.41
N SER A 154 -5.23 4.39 -34.84
CA SER A 154 -4.06 5.24 -34.65
C SER A 154 -3.77 5.39 -33.17
N PHE A 155 -2.50 5.35 -32.81
CA PHE A 155 -2.04 5.45 -31.45
C PHE A 155 -1.05 6.59 -31.34
N THR A 156 -1.12 7.33 -30.23
CA THR A 156 -0.13 8.34 -29.90
C THR A 156 -0.03 8.48 -28.39
N ASN A 157 1.14 8.88 -27.90
CA ASN A 157 1.33 9.28 -26.51
C ASN A 157 1.23 10.81 -26.41
N PRO A 158 0.14 11.37 -25.89
CA PRO A 158 -0.03 12.83 -25.82
C PRO A 158 0.97 13.51 -24.86
N LEU A 159 1.49 12.76 -23.90
CA LEU A 159 2.49 13.23 -22.94
C LEU A 159 3.81 12.47 -23.14
N ALA A 160 4.93 13.12 -22.80
CA ALA A 160 6.23 12.46 -22.76
C ALA A 160 6.24 11.39 -21.68
N ALA A 161 6.88 10.24 -21.95
CA ALA A 161 7.13 9.22 -20.95
C ALA A 161 8.13 9.74 -19.91
N THR A 162 7.86 9.50 -18.63
CA THR A 162 8.70 9.89 -17.50
C THR A 162 8.94 8.71 -16.57
N GLY A 163 9.95 8.80 -15.71
CA GLY A 163 10.26 7.76 -14.71
C GLY A 163 11.36 6.79 -15.11
N GLY A 164 11.83 6.83 -16.37
CA GLY A 164 13.05 6.10 -16.75
C GLY A 164 14.28 6.75 -16.13
N LYS A 165 15.04 5.97 -15.38
CA LYS A 165 16.30 6.36 -14.71
C LYS A 165 17.33 5.26 -14.94
N ASP A 166 18.56 5.65 -15.21
CA ASP A 166 19.68 4.70 -15.22
C ASP A 166 20.00 4.25 -13.78
N GLY A 167 20.78 3.20 -13.64
CA GLY A 167 21.18 2.70 -12.33
C GLY A 167 21.79 3.80 -11.43
N ASP A 168 21.58 3.66 -10.12
CA ASP A 168 22.09 4.63 -9.15
C ASP A 168 23.61 4.73 -9.19
N SER A 169 24.13 5.93 -9.07
CA SER A 169 25.56 6.17 -8.90
C SER A 169 26.05 5.63 -7.55
N THR A 170 27.35 5.39 -7.42
CA THR A 170 27.96 4.93 -6.15
C THR A 170 27.63 5.85 -4.97
N GLN A 171 27.51 7.16 -5.23
CA GLN A 171 27.16 8.13 -4.19
C GLN A 171 25.68 8.00 -3.78
N GLU A 172 24.78 7.86 -4.75
CA GLU A 172 23.34 7.63 -4.49
C GLU A 172 23.12 6.31 -3.74
N ILE A 173 23.82 5.23 -4.13
CA ILE A 173 23.75 3.94 -3.42
C ILE A 173 24.19 4.12 -1.97
N ARG A 174 25.28 4.86 -1.70
CA ARG A 174 25.74 5.13 -0.33
C ARG A 174 24.71 5.91 0.48
N GLU A 175 24.13 6.96 -0.09
CA GLU A 175 23.11 7.77 0.57
C GLU A 175 21.83 6.97 0.83
N ASN A 176 21.39 6.17 -0.14
CA ASN A 176 20.21 5.31 0.00
C ASN A 176 20.44 4.22 1.06
N ALA A 177 21.65 3.65 1.15
CA ALA A 177 21.99 2.67 2.18
C ALA A 177 21.96 3.30 3.59
N MET A 178 22.48 4.52 3.75
CA MET A 178 22.41 5.24 5.02
C MET A 178 20.97 5.57 5.43
N ARG A 179 20.11 5.99 4.46
CA ARG A 179 18.71 6.26 4.69
C ARG A 179 17.94 4.98 5.06
N ALA A 180 18.17 3.89 4.31
CA ALA A 180 17.52 2.60 4.57
C ALA A 180 17.87 2.04 5.96
N PHE A 181 19.08 2.29 6.46
CA PHE A 181 19.45 1.90 7.83
C PHE A 181 18.67 2.67 8.90
N GLY A 182 18.35 3.96 8.64
CA GLY A 182 17.52 4.79 9.52
C GLY A 182 16.02 4.57 9.35
N GLU A 183 15.59 3.95 8.26
CA GLU A 183 14.19 3.72 7.96
C GLU A 183 13.65 2.56 8.82
N GLN A 184 12.70 2.90 9.70
CA GLN A 184 11.99 1.88 10.47
C GLN A 184 10.81 1.38 9.66
N GLY A 185 10.91 0.16 9.10
CA GLY A 185 9.85 -0.49 8.34
C GLY A 185 8.63 -0.91 9.20
N ARG A 186 8.47 -0.37 10.39
CA ARG A 186 7.39 -0.70 11.34
C ARG A 186 6.63 0.55 11.78
N ALA A 187 5.35 0.38 12.10
CA ALA A 187 4.52 1.40 12.70
C ALA A 187 4.70 1.36 14.23
N VAL A 188 5.10 2.48 14.83
CA VAL A 188 5.33 2.61 16.28
C VAL A 188 4.37 3.62 16.88
N THR A 189 4.10 4.72 16.19
CA THR A 189 3.19 5.76 16.63
C THR A 189 1.81 5.59 15.99
N LEU A 190 0.76 6.13 16.62
CA LEU A 190 -0.58 6.17 16.05
C LEU A 190 -0.60 6.81 14.66
N GLN A 191 0.25 7.82 14.47
CA GLN A 191 0.36 8.51 13.19
C GLN A 191 0.98 7.62 12.10
N ASP A 192 1.94 6.76 12.44
CA ASP A 192 2.54 5.81 11.47
C ASP A 192 1.48 4.85 10.93
N TYR A 193 0.62 4.33 11.80
CA TYR A 193 -0.51 3.49 11.38
C TYR A 193 -1.45 4.23 10.43
N SER A 194 -1.75 5.51 10.70
CA SER A 194 -2.57 6.33 9.82
C SER A 194 -1.92 6.54 8.45
N VAL A 195 -0.63 6.85 8.43
CA VAL A 195 0.14 7.01 7.19
C VAL A 195 0.18 5.71 6.39
N ARG A 196 0.46 4.58 7.06
CA ARG A 196 0.45 3.26 6.42
C ARG A 196 -0.94 2.90 5.88
N ALA A 197 -2.01 3.15 6.61
CA ALA A 197 -3.37 2.90 6.15
C ALA A 197 -3.70 3.71 4.88
N ASN A 198 -3.31 4.99 4.83
CA ASN A 198 -3.50 5.83 3.65
C ASN A 198 -2.59 5.44 2.47
N SER A 199 -1.53 4.67 2.72
CA SER A 199 -0.61 4.16 1.70
C SER A 199 -1.05 2.83 1.10
N LEU A 200 -2.24 2.33 1.43
CA LEU A 200 -2.78 1.10 0.85
C LEU A 200 -2.86 1.24 -0.69
N PRO A 201 -2.30 0.28 -1.47
CA PRO A 201 -2.41 0.33 -2.92
C PRO A 201 -3.86 0.33 -3.39
N ALA A 202 -4.19 1.19 -4.35
CA ALA A 202 -5.58 1.43 -4.81
C ALA A 202 -6.32 0.16 -5.28
N ARG A 203 -5.59 -0.86 -5.77
CA ARG A 203 -6.18 -2.16 -6.16
C ARG A 203 -6.84 -2.91 -5.00
N PHE A 204 -6.42 -2.66 -3.76
CA PHE A 204 -7.00 -3.25 -2.55
C PHE A 204 -8.09 -2.38 -1.93
N GLY A 205 -8.45 -1.29 -2.59
CA GLY A 205 -9.44 -0.32 -2.17
C GLY A 205 -8.84 1.03 -1.77
N SER A 206 -9.67 2.05 -1.75
CA SER A 206 -9.24 3.43 -1.43
C SER A 206 -9.70 3.83 -0.04
N VAL A 207 -8.75 4.16 0.81
CA VAL A 207 -9.00 4.74 2.12
C VAL A 207 -9.07 6.26 1.98
N ALA A 208 -10.20 6.84 2.37
CA ALA A 208 -10.42 8.29 2.29
C ALA A 208 -9.86 9.02 3.49
N LYS A 209 -10.22 8.55 4.67
CA LYS A 209 -9.82 9.15 5.96
C LYS A 209 -9.62 8.06 6.99
N THR A 210 -8.62 8.26 7.85
CA THR A 210 -8.33 7.39 8.99
C THR A 210 -8.18 8.21 10.26
N PHE A 211 -8.63 7.63 11.36
CA PHE A 211 -8.38 8.13 12.71
C PHE A 211 -8.11 6.96 13.63
N ILE A 212 -7.07 7.07 14.44
CA ILE A 212 -6.63 5.99 15.32
C ILE A 212 -6.56 6.51 16.74
N THR A 213 -7.10 5.71 17.63
CA THR A 213 -7.04 5.93 19.06
C THR A 213 -6.75 4.61 19.78
N GLN A 214 -6.30 4.68 21.02
CA GLN A 214 -6.28 3.53 21.89
C GLN A 214 -7.72 3.02 22.06
N ASP A 215 -7.90 1.69 22.12
CA ASP A 215 -9.21 1.10 22.33
C ASP A 215 -9.67 1.44 23.75
N GLU A 216 -10.57 2.39 23.88
CA GLU A 216 -11.24 2.65 25.16
C GLU A 216 -12.20 1.49 25.40
N ALA A 217 -12.05 0.83 26.56
CA ALA A 217 -13.01 -0.17 26.99
C ALA A 217 -14.40 0.46 26.98
N THR A 218 -15.28 -0.04 26.15
CA THR A 218 -16.70 0.31 26.22
C THR A 218 -17.15 -0.07 27.62
N GLN A 219 -17.45 0.91 28.45
CA GLN A 219 -18.18 0.67 29.70
C GLN A 219 -19.56 0.20 29.28
N ASP A 220 -19.77 -1.11 29.29
CA ASP A 220 -21.12 -1.64 29.37
C ASP A 220 -21.68 -1.17 30.71
N GLU A 221 -22.66 -0.28 30.65
CA GLU A 221 -23.37 0.27 31.84
C GLU A 221 -23.98 -0.83 32.72
N ALA A 222 -24.01 -2.08 32.27
CA ALA A 222 -24.61 -3.22 32.97
C ALA A 222 -23.64 -4.05 33.84
N THR A 223 -22.34 -3.90 33.66
CA THR A 223 -21.36 -4.67 34.45
C THR A 223 -20.27 -3.78 35.02
N THR A 224 -20.29 -3.63 36.35
CA THR A 224 -19.28 -2.93 37.16
C THR A 224 -17.88 -3.58 37.14
N SER A 225 -17.60 -4.43 36.16
CA SER A 225 -16.29 -5.04 35.93
C SER A 225 -15.44 -4.03 35.15
N LEU A 226 -14.37 -3.58 35.79
CA LEU A 226 -13.24 -2.89 35.10
C LEU A 226 -12.72 -3.83 34.02
N VAL A 227 -13.24 -3.66 32.81
CA VAL A 227 -12.69 -4.35 31.64
C VAL A 227 -11.28 -3.78 31.45
N ASN A 228 -10.27 -4.62 31.61
CA ASN A 228 -8.88 -4.25 31.46
C ASN A 228 -8.67 -3.56 30.10
N ASN A 229 -8.43 -2.26 30.14
CA ASN A 229 -7.95 -1.53 28.97
C ASN A 229 -6.64 -2.18 28.53
N ASN A 230 -6.66 -2.80 27.37
CA ASN A 230 -5.42 -3.25 26.76
C ASN A 230 -4.75 -2.05 26.07
N PRO A 231 -3.65 -1.51 26.61
CA PRO A 231 -3.00 -0.35 26.01
C PRO A 231 -2.42 -0.61 24.62
N PHE A 232 -2.28 -1.88 24.24
CA PHE A 232 -1.79 -2.32 22.93
C PHE A 232 -2.93 -2.58 21.92
N ALA A 233 -4.19 -2.47 22.34
CA ALA A 233 -5.32 -2.54 21.45
C ALA A 233 -5.62 -1.14 20.89
N LEU A 234 -5.59 -1.04 19.54
CA LEU A 234 -5.86 0.19 18.83
C LEU A 234 -7.17 0.08 18.07
N SER A 235 -8.00 1.11 18.15
CA SER A 235 -9.19 1.27 17.29
C SER A 235 -8.87 2.23 16.15
N MET A 236 -8.96 1.71 14.93
CA MET A 236 -8.80 2.47 13.69
C MET A 236 -10.16 2.70 13.06
N TYR A 237 -10.58 3.95 12.97
CA TYR A 237 -11.79 4.37 12.28
C TYR A 237 -11.47 4.74 10.85
N VAL A 238 -12.19 4.15 9.89
CA VAL A 238 -11.90 4.26 8.45
C VAL A 238 -13.13 4.71 7.70
N LEU A 239 -12.93 5.59 6.72
CA LEU A 239 -13.92 5.96 5.72
C LEU A 239 -13.34 5.71 4.32
N ALA A 240 -14.19 5.33 3.40
CA ALA A 240 -13.86 5.15 1.99
C ALA A 240 -14.45 6.27 1.13
N TYR A 241 -14.01 6.36 -0.14
CA TYR A 241 -14.66 7.20 -1.14
C TYR A 241 -15.71 6.42 -1.93
N ASP A 242 -16.82 7.08 -2.23
CA ASP A 242 -17.73 6.64 -3.27
C ASP A 242 -17.22 7.06 -4.66
N ASN A 243 -17.80 6.52 -5.72
CA ASN A 243 -17.47 6.87 -7.12
C ASN A 243 -17.63 8.38 -7.43
N ASN A 244 -18.40 9.10 -6.62
CA ASN A 244 -18.61 10.54 -6.71
C ASN A 244 -17.68 11.36 -5.80
N GLY A 245 -16.69 10.74 -5.15
CA GLY A 245 -15.79 11.40 -4.21
C GLY A 245 -16.39 11.75 -2.85
N LYS A 246 -17.58 11.21 -2.52
CA LYS A 246 -18.20 11.39 -1.20
C LYS A 246 -17.72 10.35 -0.22
N LEU A 247 -17.70 10.71 1.06
CA LEU A 247 -17.35 9.77 2.14
C LEU A 247 -18.47 8.76 2.37
N ILE A 248 -18.09 7.50 2.45
CA ILE A 248 -18.97 6.37 2.76
C ILE A 248 -18.28 5.44 3.78
N THR A 249 -19.08 4.58 4.39
CA THR A 249 -18.56 3.49 5.22
C THR A 249 -17.71 2.53 4.39
N SER A 250 -16.68 1.98 5.00
CA SER A 250 -15.78 1.04 4.35
C SER A 250 -16.44 -0.32 4.14
N THR A 251 -16.11 -1.00 3.04
CA THR A 251 -16.57 -2.37 2.79
C THR A 251 -15.81 -3.36 3.66
N GLN A 252 -16.38 -4.55 3.88
CA GLN A 252 -15.72 -5.58 4.68
C GLN A 252 -14.40 -6.02 4.03
N ASN A 253 -14.37 -6.17 2.69
CA ASN A 253 -13.17 -6.54 1.97
C ASN A 253 -12.05 -5.49 2.10
N LEU A 254 -12.40 -4.19 2.11
CA LEU A 254 -11.43 -3.13 2.37
C LEU A 254 -10.82 -3.25 3.78
N LYS A 255 -11.65 -3.51 4.80
CA LYS A 255 -11.16 -3.68 6.18
C LYS A 255 -10.24 -4.88 6.32
N GLU A 256 -10.57 -6.00 5.68
CA GLU A 256 -9.74 -7.21 5.69
C GLU A 256 -8.42 -7.01 4.96
N ASN A 257 -8.45 -6.38 3.79
CA ASN A 257 -7.25 -6.00 3.06
C ASN A 257 -6.36 -5.07 3.88
N LEU A 258 -6.96 -4.06 4.50
CA LEU A 258 -6.24 -3.11 5.35
C LEU A 258 -5.63 -3.80 6.56
N LYS A 259 -6.36 -4.70 7.21
CA LYS A 259 -5.85 -5.47 8.35
C LYS A 259 -4.64 -6.33 7.96
N LYS A 260 -4.73 -7.04 6.82
CA LYS A 260 -3.63 -7.85 6.29
C LYS A 260 -2.44 -6.97 5.88
N TYR A 261 -2.70 -5.82 5.26
CA TYR A 261 -1.65 -4.89 4.87
C TYR A 261 -0.90 -4.31 6.07
N LEU A 262 -1.64 -3.87 7.09
CA LEU A 262 -1.04 -3.33 8.31
C LEU A 262 -0.25 -4.38 9.09
N SER A 263 -0.62 -5.66 9.03
CA SER A 263 0.09 -6.72 9.74
C SER A 263 1.57 -6.85 9.36
N GLN A 264 1.97 -6.33 8.19
CA GLN A 264 3.37 -6.28 7.76
C GLN A 264 4.20 -5.26 8.55
N TYR A 265 3.54 -4.26 9.12
CA TYR A 265 4.18 -3.11 9.78
C TYR A 265 3.91 -3.05 11.27
N MET A 266 2.96 -3.84 11.78
CA MET A 266 2.58 -3.87 13.19
C MET A 266 3.68 -4.45 14.07
N LEU A 267 3.76 -3.96 15.29
CA LEU A 267 4.51 -4.64 16.34
C LEU A 267 3.76 -5.91 16.78
N ILE A 268 4.49 -6.92 17.25
CA ILE A 268 3.90 -8.20 17.69
C ILE A 268 2.91 -7.99 18.85
N THR A 269 3.12 -6.96 19.65
CA THR A 269 2.30 -6.62 20.83
C THR A 269 1.00 -5.91 20.46
N ASP A 270 0.94 -5.28 19.29
CA ASP A 270 -0.17 -4.41 18.90
C ASP A 270 -1.32 -5.20 18.28
N SER A 271 -2.53 -4.77 18.53
CA SER A 271 -3.73 -5.28 17.88
C SER A 271 -4.55 -4.12 17.34
N VAL A 272 -4.83 -4.13 16.03
CA VAL A 272 -5.61 -3.08 15.38
C VAL A 272 -7.02 -3.60 15.05
N ASN A 273 -8.03 -2.97 15.65
CA ASN A 273 -9.44 -3.19 15.36
C ASN A 273 -9.92 -2.12 14.37
N ILE A 274 -10.31 -2.54 13.18
CA ILE A 274 -10.78 -1.62 12.13
C ILE A 274 -12.29 -1.47 12.24
N LYS A 275 -12.73 -0.25 12.51
CA LYS A 275 -14.13 0.13 12.72
C LYS A 275 -14.56 1.16 11.67
N ASP A 276 -15.85 1.23 11.37
CA ASP A 276 -16.40 2.30 10.55
C ASP A 276 -16.52 3.58 11.36
N ALA A 277 -16.13 4.71 10.77
CA ALA A 277 -16.41 6.01 11.36
C ALA A 277 -17.87 6.39 11.10
N PHE A 278 -18.47 7.04 12.06
CA PHE A 278 -19.83 7.56 11.94
C PHE A 278 -19.85 8.83 11.06
N ILE A 279 -20.75 8.87 10.10
CA ILE A 279 -20.91 10.01 9.18
C ILE A 279 -22.11 10.83 9.64
N VAL A 280 -21.86 12.08 9.99
CA VAL A 280 -22.92 13.05 10.36
C VAL A 280 -23.11 14.01 9.18
N ASN A 281 -24.33 14.06 8.65
CA ASN A 281 -24.69 15.04 7.65
C ASN A 281 -25.18 16.32 8.34
N ILE A 282 -24.48 17.42 8.10
CA ILE A 282 -24.81 18.71 8.70
C ILE A 282 -25.30 19.71 7.63
N GLY A 283 -26.29 20.49 8.00
CA GLY A 283 -26.70 21.70 7.30
C GLY A 283 -26.13 22.92 8.03
N ILE A 284 -25.78 23.96 7.30
CA ILE A 284 -25.31 25.24 7.86
C ILE A 284 -26.24 26.33 7.41
N ASN A 285 -26.93 26.95 8.38
CA ASN A 285 -27.71 28.15 8.18
C ASN A 285 -26.87 29.35 8.63
N PHE A 286 -26.78 30.37 7.82
CA PHE A 286 -26.03 31.57 8.15
C PHE A 286 -26.76 32.83 7.70
N GLU A 287 -26.57 33.91 8.44
CA GLU A 287 -27.09 35.23 8.16
C GLU A 287 -25.91 36.20 8.05
N VAL A 288 -25.89 37.00 7.00
CA VAL A 288 -24.83 37.99 6.75
C VAL A 288 -25.45 39.34 6.36
N LEU A 289 -24.84 40.42 6.83
CA LEU A 289 -25.18 41.76 6.42
C LEU A 289 -24.25 42.15 5.27
N ALA A 290 -24.87 42.51 4.11
CA ALA A 290 -24.13 42.93 2.94
C ALA A 290 -23.87 44.45 2.95
N LEU A 291 -22.71 44.87 2.42
CA LEU A 291 -22.39 46.28 2.21
C LEU A 291 -23.33 46.90 1.16
N PRO A 292 -23.72 48.21 1.30
CA PRO A 292 -24.70 48.84 0.42
C PRO A 292 -24.35 48.83 -1.05
N ASN A 293 -23.09 48.77 -1.42
CA ASN A 293 -22.60 48.83 -2.80
C ASN A 293 -22.41 47.44 -3.45
N HIS A 294 -22.91 46.36 -2.80
CA HIS A 294 -22.80 45.01 -3.31
C HIS A 294 -24.16 44.36 -3.50
N THR A 295 -24.28 43.56 -4.55
CA THR A 295 -25.50 42.78 -4.81
C THR A 295 -25.62 41.62 -3.81
N GLY A 296 -26.68 41.62 -2.98
CA GLY A 296 -26.86 40.59 -1.94
C GLY A 296 -26.76 39.16 -2.47
N ARG A 297 -27.26 38.90 -3.69
CA ARG A 297 -27.18 37.57 -4.33
C ARG A 297 -25.74 37.13 -4.59
N GLN A 298 -24.88 38.08 -5.04
CA GLN A 298 -23.46 37.78 -5.28
C GLN A 298 -22.72 37.54 -3.97
N VAL A 299 -23.03 38.31 -2.92
CA VAL A 299 -22.43 38.14 -1.58
C VAL A 299 -22.85 36.78 -1.01
N LEU A 300 -24.11 36.38 -1.13
CA LEU A 300 -24.61 35.10 -0.68
C LEU A 300 -23.87 33.93 -1.38
N LEU A 301 -23.70 34.04 -2.71
CA LEU A 301 -22.99 33.02 -3.49
C LEU A 301 -21.52 32.89 -3.02
N ASN A 302 -20.84 34.02 -2.82
CA ASN A 302 -19.45 34.04 -2.36
C ASN A 302 -19.32 33.44 -0.94
N CYS A 303 -20.24 33.76 -0.03
CA CYS A 303 -20.29 33.19 1.30
C CYS A 303 -20.54 31.66 1.26
N THR A 304 -21.46 31.22 0.44
CA THR A 304 -21.75 29.79 0.24
C THR A 304 -20.52 29.05 -0.27
N ASN A 305 -19.81 29.63 -1.24
CA ASN A 305 -18.59 29.01 -1.77
C ASN A 305 -17.46 28.99 -0.73
N ALA A 306 -17.32 30.04 0.08
CA ALA A 306 -16.34 30.08 1.16
C ALA A 306 -16.60 29.01 2.21
N ILE A 307 -17.87 28.82 2.63
CA ILE A 307 -18.27 27.76 3.58
C ILE A 307 -18.03 26.38 2.96
N LYS A 308 -18.44 26.17 1.68
CA LYS A 308 -18.19 24.89 0.99
C LYS A 308 -16.71 24.56 0.92
N SER A 309 -15.84 25.52 0.60
CA SER A 309 -14.41 25.31 0.59
C SER A 309 -13.85 25.00 1.99
N TYR A 310 -14.33 25.66 3.02
CA TYR A 310 -13.92 25.39 4.41
C TYR A 310 -14.35 24.00 4.89
N MET A 311 -15.53 23.55 4.47
CA MET A 311 -16.11 22.25 4.83
C MET A 311 -15.78 21.14 3.83
N ALA A 312 -14.94 21.43 2.82
CA ALA A 312 -14.54 20.42 1.84
C ALA A 312 -13.91 19.21 2.52
N ILE A 313 -14.23 18.02 2.02
CA ILE A 313 -13.78 16.74 2.57
C ILE A 313 -12.26 16.69 2.70
N GLU A 314 -11.55 17.27 1.74
CA GLU A 314 -10.08 17.33 1.71
C GLU A 314 -9.49 18.05 2.92
N ASN A 315 -10.19 19.09 3.39
CA ASN A 315 -9.74 19.98 4.47
C ASN A 315 -10.17 19.50 5.87
N ARG A 316 -10.91 18.40 5.96
CA ARG A 316 -11.47 17.88 7.22
C ARG A 316 -11.01 16.47 7.49
N ASN A 317 -10.73 16.18 8.76
CA ASN A 317 -10.37 14.86 9.24
C ASN A 317 -11.43 14.33 10.22
N ILE A 318 -11.39 13.01 10.46
CA ILE A 318 -12.23 12.37 11.48
C ILE A 318 -11.86 12.96 12.86
N ASN A 319 -12.84 13.13 13.72
CA ASN A 319 -12.71 13.69 15.07
C ASN A 319 -12.15 15.13 15.11
N GLN A 320 -12.34 15.90 14.06
CA GLN A 320 -11.92 17.30 14.02
C GLN A 320 -13.08 18.21 14.41
N PRO A 321 -12.93 19.06 15.47
CA PRO A 321 -13.99 19.94 15.91
C PRO A 321 -14.35 21.00 14.86
N ILE A 322 -15.62 21.34 14.78
CA ILE A 322 -16.12 22.44 13.95
C ILE A 322 -16.12 23.71 14.79
N ASN A 323 -15.31 24.68 14.40
CA ASN A 323 -15.19 25.93 15.11
C ASN A 323 -16.05 27.03 14.44
N LEU A 324 -17.15 27.40 15.09
CA LEU A 324 -18.08 28.44 14.61
C LEU A 324 -17.44 29.81 14.52
N SER A 325 -16.58 30.17 15.47
CA SER A 325 -15.88 31.47 15.44
C SER A 325 -14.98 31.60 14.22
N LYS A 326 -14.33 30.49 13.83
CA LYS A 326 -13.49 30.45 12.62
C LYS A 326 -14.33 30.60 11.35
N MET A 327 -15.54 30.05 11.32
CA MET A 327 -16.49 30.23 10.24
C MET A 327 -17.00 31.68 10.14
N ASN A 328 -17.32 32.31 11.27
CA ASN A 328 -17.66 33.74 11.30
C ASN A 328 -16.55 34.60 10.74
N THR A 329 -15.32 34.42 11.22
CA THR A 329 -14.15 35.15 10.70
C THR A 329 -13.93 34.94 9.21
N LEU A 330 -14.27 33.75 8.69
CA LEU A 330 -14.17 33.44 7.26
C LEU A 330 -15.23 34.19 6.47
N LEU A 331 -16.46 34.28 6.97
CA LEU A 331 -17.54 35.05 6.34
C LEU A 331 -17.25 36.55 6.35
N ASP A 332 -16.72 37.10 7.43
CA ASP A 332 -16.33 38.52 7.52
C ASP A 332 -15.23 38.91 6.52
N LYS A 333 -14.39 37.97 6.09
CA LYS A 333 -13.36 38.18 5.06
C LYS A 333 -13.89 38.15 3.63
N VAL A 334 -15.14 37.71 3.41
CA VAL A 334 -15.72 37.64 2.08
C VAL A 334 -16.04 39.03 1.57
N LYS A 335 -15.58 39.32 0.36
CA LYS A 335 -15.81 40.65 -0.28
C LYS A 335 -17.30 40.97 -0.37
N GLY A 336 -17.70 42.09 0.17
CA GLY A 336 -19.08 42.56 0.18
C GLY A 336 -19.88 42.19 1.44
N VAL A 337 -19.31 41.50 2.40
CA VAL A 337 -19.88 41.26 3.72
C VAL A 337 -19.45 42.42 4.64
N GLN A 338 -20.41 42.97 5.38
CA GLN A 338 -20.17 43.93 6.44
C GLN A 338 -19.86 43.20 7.75
N THR A 339 -20.69 42.20 8.09
CA THR A 339 -20.49 41.32 9.25
C THR A 339 -21.35 40.07 9.13
N GLY A 340 -20.88 38.97 9.69
CA GLY A 340 -21.67 37.75 9.91
C GLY A 340 -22.51 37.90 11.18
N GLN A 341 -23.82 37.68 11.09
CA GLN A 341 -24.74 37.85 12.24
C GLN A 341 -24.97 36.54 12.98
N LYS A 342 -25.20 35.47 12.27
CA LYS A 342 -25.59 34.19 12.87
C LYS A 342 -25.09 33.00 12.03
N ILE A 343 -24.55 31.99 12.70
CA ILE A 343 -24.28 30.68 12.10
C ILE A 343 -24.90 29.62 12.99
N GLU A 344 -25.71 28.77 12.42
CA GLU A 344 -26.31 27.61 13.09
C GLU A 344 -25.99 26.34 12.33
N ILE A 345 -25.62 25.29 13.06
CA ILE A 345 -25.42 23.94 12.52
C ILE A 345 -26.70 23.15 12.83
N VAL A 346 -27.28 22.58 11.81
CA VAL A 346 -28.46 21.70 11.90
C VAL A 346 -28.07 20.30 11.46
N ASN A 347 -28.56 19.29 12.16
CA ASN A 347 -28.46 17.91 11.74
C ASN A 347 -29.46 17.68 10.58
N LYS A 348 -29.02 17.00 9.50
CA LYS A 348 -29.82 16.84 8.29
C LYS A 348 -30.10 15.36 8.01
#